data_427ca1369302244c4805ea351c3aa3b3
#
_entry.id   427ca1369302244c4805ea351c3aa3b3
#
_cell.length_a   1.000
_cell.length_b   1.000
_cell.length_c   1.000
_cell.angle_alpha   90.00
_cell.angle_beta   90.00
_cell.angle_gamma   90.00
#
_symmetry.space_group_name_H-M   'P 1'
#
loop_
_entity.id
_entity.type
_entity.pdbx_description
1 polymer ?
#
loop_
_entity_poly.entity_id
_entity_poly.type
_entity_poly.pdbx_seq_one_letter_code
_entity_poly.pdbx_strand_id
1 'polypeptide(L)'
;GDLECLEGGAAKLAGADGRGAVMGFCWGGAQTFRFATDAKDLAGAFVFYGTAPTDNAALARIAVPVHGFYGADDQRVNATIEATRSAMLALERPYEAVVYDGAGHGFMRAGDDPAAAPELRAARDAAFARLTSLLAKAK
;
A
#
# COMPACT_ATOMS: atom_id res chain seq x y z
N GLY A 1 7.89 16.93 3.22
CA GLY A 1 8.69 15.83 3.77
C GLY A 1 9.48 15.11 2.71
N ASP A 2 10.25 14.11 3.10
CA ASP A 2 11.12 13.38 2.18
C ASP A 2 10.33 12.66 1.09
N LEU A 3 9.15 12.11 1.43
CA LEU A 3 8.29 11.42 0.45
C LEU A 3 7.76 12.40 -0.61
N GLU A 4 7.37 13.59 -0.21
CA GLU A 4 6.93 14.62 -1.15
C GLU A 4 8.06 15.06 -2.08
N CYS A 5 9.25 15.19 -1.53
CA CYS A 5 10.43 15.56 -2.31
C CYS A 5 10.74 14.50 -3.37
N LEU A 6 10.70 13.21 -2.98
CA LEU A 6 10.94 12.11 -3.91
C LEU A 6 9.87 12.04 -4.99
N GLU A 7 8.61 12.20 -4.62
CA GLU A 7 7.49 12.18 -5.56
C GLU A 7 7.60 13.34 -6.56
N GLY A 8 7.83 14.54 -6.08
CA GLY A 8 7.99 15.71 -6.94
C GLY A 8 9.19 15.58 -7.88
N GLY A 9 10.28 14.99 -7.40
CA GLY A 9 11.45 14.72 -8.21
C GLY A 9 11.16 13.71 -9.32
N ALA A 10 10.47 12.63 -8.98
CA ALA A 10 10.10 11.60 -9.95
C ALA A 10 9.17 12.14 -11.05
N ALA A 11 8.20 12.98 -10.69
CA ALA A 11 7.27 13.55 -11.65
C ALA A 11 7.93 14.48 -12.68
N LYS A 12 9.09 15.01 -12.34
CA LYS A 12 9.87 15.91 -13.21
C LYS A 12 10.84 15.18 -14.12
N LEU A 13 11.04 13.87 -13.93
CA LEU A 13 11.94 13.10 -14.77
C LEU A 13 11.36 12.92 -16.17
N ALA A 14 12.25 12.94 -17.17
CA ALA A 14 11.84 12.71 -18.56
C ALA A 14 11.26 11.31 -18.71
N GLY A 15 10.11 11.21 -19.34
CA GLY A 15 9.40 9.94 -19.54
C GLY A 15 8.38 9.62 -18.45
N ALA A 16 8.32 10.40 -17.37
CA ALA A 16 7.27 10.24 -16.37
C ALA A 16 5.97 10.86 -16.88
N ASP A 17 4.83 10.29 -16.48
CA ASP A 17 3.51 10.76 -16.91
C ASP A 17 2.99 11.98 -16.11
N GLY A 18 3.78 12.52 -15.20
CA GLY A 18 3.43 13.66 -14.37
C GLY A 18 2.76 13.34 -13.06
N ARG A 19 2.35 12.08 -12.86
CA ARG A 19 1.78 11.62 -11.58
C ARG A 19 2.63 10.51 -10.99
N GLY A 20 3.01 10.68 -9.74
CA GLY A 20 3.75 9.67 -9.00
C GLY A 20 2.84 8.70 -8.27
N ALA A 21 3.42 7.61 -7.81
CA ALA A 21 2.80 6.71 -6.85
C ALA A 21 3.73 6.61 -5.64
N VAL A 22 3.15 6.38 -4.47
CA VAL A 22 3.94 6.17 -3.25
C VAL A 22 3.75 4.74 -2.77
N MET A 23 4.82 4.14 -2.27
CA MET A 23 4.82 2.76 -1.82
C MET A 23 5.70 2.65 -0.58
N GLY A 24 5.28 1.81 0.35
CA GLY A 24 6.09 1.57 1.55
C GLY A 24 5.78 0.23 2.18
N PHE A 25 6.74 -0.25 2.98
CA PHE A 25 6.74 -1.58 3.58
C PHE A 25 6.89 -1.46 5.09
N CYS A 26 6.18 -2.28 5.85
CA CYS A 26 6.24 -2.28 7.32
C CYS A 26 5.91 -0.90 7.89
N TRP A 27 6.82 -0.31 8.66
CA TRP A 27 6.69 1.05 9.14
C TRP A 27 6.54 2.05 7.99
N GLY A 28 7.30 1.85 6.90
CA GLY A 28 7.17 2.65 5.69
C GLY A 28 5.78 2.54 5.05
N GLY A 29 5.12 1.38 5.18
CA GLY A 29 3.74 1.20 4.75
C GLY A 29 2.78 2.08 5.54
N ALA A 30 2.95 2.16 6.85
CA ALA A 30 2.16 3.04 7.69
C ALA A 30 2.42 4.53 7.35
N GLN A 31 3.66 4.89 7.06
CA GLN A 31 3.99 6.25 6.64
C GLN A 31 3.39 6.58 5.27
N THR A 32 3.36 5.60 4.36
CA THR A 32 2.72 5.74 3.05
C THR A 32 1.22 6.02 3.19
N PHE A 33 0.55 5.29 4.07
CA PHE A 33 -0.86 5.52 4.33
C PHE A 33 -1.08 6.93 4.89
N ARG A 34 -0.23 7.33 5.84
CA ARG A 34 -0.31 8.68 6.42
C ARG A 34 -0.02 9.76 5.38
N PHE A 35 0.97 9.54 4.53
CA PHE A 35 1.29 10.48 3.44
C PHE A 35 0.09 10.66 2.50
N ALA A 36 -0.66 9.60 2.23
CA ALA A 36 -1.84 9.67 1.36
C ALA A 36 -2.93 10.61 1.92
N THR A 37 -2.94 10.87 3.23
CA THR A 37 -3.92 11.80 3.82
C THR A 37 -3.68 13.24 3.41
N ASP A 38 -2.48 13.58 2.99
CA ASP A 38 -2.11 14.95 2.62
C ASP A 38 -1.81 15.11 1.12
N ALA A 39 -1.43 14.05 0.43
CA ALA A 39 -1.10 14.09 -0.99
C ALA A 39 -2.37 14.12 -1.85
N LYS A 40 -2.36 14.91 -2.92
CA LYS A 40 -3.53 15.08 -3.79
C LYS A 40 -3.31 14.60 -5.22
N ASP A 41 -2.08 14.57 -5.69
CA ASP A 41 -1.76 14.32 -7.09
C ASP A 41 -1.05 12.98 -7.30
N LEU A 42 -1.40 11.98 -6.49
CA LEU A 42 -0.84 10.64 -6.63
C LEU A 42 -1.76 9.75 -7.47
N ALA A 43 -1.15 8.92 -8.30
CA ALA A 43 -1.86 7.86 -9.02
C ALA A 43 -2.33 6.75 -8.07
N GLY A 44 -1.66 6.57 -6.94
CA GLY A 44 -2.06 5.60 -5.92
C GLY A 44 -1.06 5.55 -4.78
N ALA A 45 -1.52 5.00 -3.66
CA ALA A 45 -0.69 4.70 -2.49
C ALA A 45 -0.72 3.19 -2.26
N PHE A 46 0.45 2.57 -2.20
CA PHE A 46 0.60 1.11 -2.09
C PHE A 46 1.19 0.78 -0.72
N VAL A 47 0.35 0.20 0.13
CA VAL A 47 0.65 -0.03 1.55
C VAL A 47 0.89 -1.52 1.78
N PHE A 48 2.15 -1.89 2.01
CA PHE A 48 2.54 -3.26 2.29
C PHE A 48 2.66 -3.44 3.81
N TYR A 49 1.78 -4.26 4.36
CA TYR A 49 1.71 -4.64 5.78
C TYR A 49 1.93 -3.46 6.76
N GLY A 50 1.30 -2.33 6.44
CA GLY A 50 1.31 -1.12 7.28
C GLY A 50 -0.08 -0.80 7.81
N THR A 51 -0.14 -0.24 9.01
CA THR A 51 -1.40 0.16 9.63
C THR A 51 -1.85 1.54 9.15
N ALA A 52 -3.16 1.76 9.16
CA ALA A 52 -3.74 3.04 8.80
C ALA A 52 -3.67 4.04 9.96
N PRO A 53 -3.75 5.35 9.67
CA PRO A 53 -4.06 6.32 10.72
C PRO A 53 -5.39 5.99 11.39
N THR A 54 -5.49 6.20 12.70
CA THR A 54 -6.71 5.95 13.45
C THR A 54 -7.64 7.16 13.51
N ASP A 55 -7.19 8.31 13.06
CA ASP A 55 -7.94 9.55 13.05
C ASP A 55 -8.85 9.63 11.82
N ASN A 56 -10.16 9.60 12.03
CA ASN A 56 -11.14 9.70 10.94
C ASN A 56 -11.01 10.99 10.15
N ALA A 57 -10.63 12.09 10.78
CA ALA A 57 -10.42 13.35 10.08
C ALA A 57 -9.24 13.26 9.08
N ALA A 58 -8.19 12.51 9.44
CA ALA A 58 -7.08 12.25 8.54
C ALA A 58 -7.52 11.38 7.36
N LEU A 59 -8.25 10.29 7.63
CA LEU A 59 -8.74 9.39 6.58
C LEU A 59 -9.69 10.12 5.62
N ALA A 60 -10.48 11.05 6.13
CA ALA A 60 -11.42 11.81 5.31
C ALA A 60 -10.73 12.72 4.29
N ARG A 61 -9.45 13.07 4.52
CA ARG A 61 -8.68 13.88 3.57
C ARG A 61 -8.11 13.09 2.40
N ILE A 62 -8.16 11.75 2.45
CA ILE A 62 -7.56 10.93 1.39
C ILE A 62 -8.32 11.15 0.08
N ALA A 63 -7.60 11.56 -0.95
CA ALA A 63 -8.15 11.80 -2.28
C ALA A 63 -7.59 10.83 -3.33
N VAL A 64 -6.64 9.97 -2.95
CA VAL A 64 -5.97 9.05 -3.87
C VAL A 64 -6.34 7.61 -3.54
N PRO A 65 -6.35 6.69 -4.53
CA PRO A 65 -6.62 5.28 -4.25
C PRO A 65 -5.56 4.68 -3.33
N VAL A 66 -5.99 3.94 -2.29
CA VAL A 66 -5.10 3.26 -1.37
C VAL A 66 -5.25 1.75 -1.57
N HIS A 67 -4.16 1.08 -1.86
CA HIS A 67 -4.11 -0.36 -2.10
C HIS A 67 -3.29 -1.03 -1.01
N GLY A 68 -3.93 -1.85 -0.19
CA GLY A 68 -3.30 -2.57 0.90
C GLY A 68 -2.92 -3.99 0.51
N PHE A 69 -1.74 -4.44 0.98
CA PHE A 69 -1.19 -5.78 0.73
C PHE A 69 -0.79 -6.36 2.07
N TYR A 70 -1.46 -7.44 2.49
CA TYR A 70 -1.30 -7.98 3.85
C TYR A 70 -1.12 -9.49 3.83
N GLY A 71 -0.33 -10.02 4.75
CA GLY A 71 -0.17 -11.47 4.91
C GLY A 71 -1.16 -12.02 5.92
N ALA A 72 -1.76 -13.19 5.65
CA ALA A 72 -2.77 -13.79 6.50
C ALA A 72 -2.26 -14.08 7.93
N ASP A 73 -0.97 -14.36 8.07
CA ASP A 73 -0.37 -14.68 9.37
C ASP A 73 0.08 -13.45 10.16
N ASP A 74 -0.11 -12.25 9.62
CA ASP A 74 0.26 -11.00 10.30
C ASP A 74 -0.91 -10.49 11.16
N GLN A 75 -1.11 -11.13 12.31
CA GLN A 75 -2.27 -10.87 13.15
C GLN A 75 -2.35 -9.43 13.66
N ARG A 76 -1.22 -8.84 14.01
CA ARG A 76 -1.18 -7.47 14.55
C ARG A 76 -1.70 -6.45 13.55
N VAL A 77 -1.25 -6.50 12.31
CA VAL A 77 -1.69 -5.59 11.26
C VAL A 77 -3.11 -5.94 10.81
N ASN A 78 -3.41 -7.24 10.65
CA ASN A 78 -4.71 -7.69 10.16
C ASN A 78 -5.86 -7.34 11.12
N ALA A 79 -5.57 -7.23 12.41
CA ALA A 79 -6.57 -6.80 13.39
C ALA A 79 -7.09 -5.38 13.11
N THR A 80 -6.35 -4.57 12.36
CA THR A 80 -6.74 -3.19 12.02
C THR A 80 -7.46 -3.07 10.67
N ILE A 81 -7.42 -4.11 9.83
CA ILE A 81 -7.92 -4.02 8.44
C ILE A 81 -9.41 -3.75 8.39
N GLU A 82 -10.22 -4.49 9.15
CA GLU A 82 -11.68 -4.33 9.09
C GLU A 82 -12.13 -2.95 9.58
N ALA A 83 -11.52 -2.43 10.65
CA ALA A 83 -11.82 -1.08 11.13
C ALA A 83 -11.45 -0.03 10.08
N THR A 84 -10.31 -0.19 9.42
CA THR A 84 -9.86 0.70 8.35
C THR A 84 -10.80 0.63 7.15
N ARG A 85 -11.15 -0.59 6.73
CA ARG A 85 -12.05 -0.82 5.60
C ARG A 85 -13.41 -0.16 5.87
N SER A 86 -13.96 -0.36 7.06
CA SER A 86 -15.24 0.22 7.45
C SER A 86 -15.20 1.75 7.49
N ALA A 87 -14.13 2.31 8.05
CA ALA A 87 -13.95 3.77 8.12
C ALA A 87 -13.83 4.38 6.72
N MET A 88 -13.02 3.78 5.85
CA MET A 88 -12.82 4.28 4.50
C MET A 88 -14.11 4.18 3.67
N LEU A 89 -14.86 3.10 3.85
CA LEU A 89 -16.16 2.93 3.18
C LEU A 89 -17.17 3.98 3.64
N ALA A 90 -17.26 4.20 4.95
CA ALA A 90 -18.16 5.20 5.50
C ALA A 90 -17.82 6.63 5.04
N LEU A 91 -16.53 6.90 4.83
CA LEU A 91 -16.04 8.19 4.33
C LEU A 91 -16.04 8.27 2.80
N GLU A 92 -16.46 7.21 2.12
CA GLU A 92 -16.46 7.10 0.65
C GLU A 92 -15.07 7.34 0.07
N ARG A 93 -14.04 6.79 0.71
CA ARG A 93 -12.64 6.89 0.26
C ARG A 93 -12.18 5.59 -0.36
N PRO A 94 -11.44 5.63 -1.49
CA PRO A 94 -11.04 4.42 -2.20
C PRO A 94 -9.97 3.65 -1.44
N TYR A 95 -10.31 2.45 -0.97
CA TYR A 95 -9.40 1.56 -0.26
C TYR A 95 -9.68 0.11 -0.63
N GLU A 96 -8.67 -0.62 -1.06
CA GLU A 96 -8.79 -2.03 -1.35
C GLU A 96 -7.67 -2.79 -0.63
N ALA A 97 -8.06 -3.67 0.27
CA ALA A 97 -7.13 -4.50 1.04
C ALA A 97 -7.23 -5.94 0.57
N VAL A 98 -6.08 -6.54 0.24
CA VAL A 98 -6.00 -7.95 -0.10
C VAL A 98 -5.09 -8.65 0.91
N VAL A 99 -5.57 -9.76 1.46
CA VAL A 99 -4.84 -10.60 2.42
C VAL A 99 -4.40 -11.86 1.69
N TYR A 100 -3.10 -12.16 1.75
CA TYR A 100 -2.50 -13.29 1.03
C TYR A 100 -2.25 -14.46 1.98
N ASP A 101 -2.83 -15.61 1.68
CA ASP A 101 -2.65 -16.83 2.46
C ASP A 101 -1.19 -17.31 2.36
N GLY A 102 -0.70 -17.94 3.42
CA GLY A 102 0.65 -18.48 3.47
C GLY A 102 1.74 -17.43 3.69
N ALA A 103 1.37 -16.19 3.97
CA ALA A 103 2.30 -15.08 4.12
C ALA A 103 2.17 -14.44 5.49
N GLY A 104 3.30 -13.98 6.03
CA GLY A 104 3.34 -13.20 7.27
C GLY A 104 3.80 -11.78 7.02
N HIS A 105 4.14 -11.09 8.11
CA HIS A 105 4.68 -9.73 8.02
C HIS A 105 6.00 -9.74 7.24
N GLY A 106 6.13 -8.80 6.30
CA GLY A 106 7.35 -8.71 5.50
C GLY A 106 7.44 -9.73 4.37
N PHE A 107 6.32 -10.30 3.92
CA PHE A 107 6.32 -11.41 2.98
C PHE A 107 6.89 -11.08 1.60
N MET A 108 6.92 -9.83 1.19
CA MET A 108 7.52 -9.46 -0.10
C MET A 108 9.02 -9.76 -0.11
N ARG A 109 9.69 -9.49 1.00
CA ARG A 109 11.12 -9.79 1.16
C ARG A 109 11.35 -11.27 1.46
N ALA A 110 10.58 -11.84 2.38
CA ALA A 110 10.73 -13.23 2.77
C ALA A 110 10.44 -14.18 1.61
N GLY A 111 9.44 -13.88 0.78
CA GLY A 111 9.08 -14.69 -0.37
C GLY A 111 10.08 -14.63 -1.53
N ASP A 112 10.99 -13.66 -1.49
CA ASP A 112 12.04 -13.51 -2.50
C ASP A 112 13.25 -14.44 -2.24
N ASP A 113 13.33 -15.03 -1.05
CA ASP A 113 14.37 -15.98 -0.70
C ASP A 113 14.19 -17.28 -1.51
N PRO A 114 15.25 -17.80 -2.19
CA PRO A 114 15.16 -19.06 -2.92
C PRO A 114 14.72 -20.25 -2.05
N ALA A 115 14.96 -20.19 -0.74
CA ALA A 115 14.56 -21.23 0.21
C ALA A 115 13.15 -21.03 0.78
N ALA A 116 12.42 -20.02 0.34
CA ALA A 116 11.07 -19.75 0.83
C ALA A 116 10.11 -20.89 0.52
N ALA A 117 9.17 -21.16 1.42
CA ALA A 117 8.12 -22.14 1.21
C ALA A 117 7.29 -21.80 -0.04
N PRO A 118 6.78 -22.80 -0.76
CA PRO A 118 6.00 -22.54 -1.98
C PRO A 118 4.82 -21.60 -1.78
N GLU A 119 4.11 -21.71 -0.65
CA GLU A 119 2.96 -20.86 -0.33
C GLU A 119 3.39 -19.40 -0.13
N LEU A 120 4.51 -19.19 0.52
CA LEU A 120 5.05 -17.86 0.74
C LEU A 120 5.49 -17.22 -0.57
N ARG A 121 6.15 -17.99 -1.42
CA ARG A 121 6.57 -17.53 -2.75
C ARG A 121 5.36 -17.20 -3.63
N ALA A 122 4.33 -18.03 -3.59
CA ALA A 122 3.09 -17.79 -4.34
C ALA A 122 2.39 -16.51 -3.89
N ALA A 123 2.36 -16.26 -2.57
CA ALA A 123 1.79 -15.03 -2.02
C ALA A 123 2.56 -13.80 -2.49
N ARG A 124 3.87 -13.85 -2.44
CA ARG A 124 4.74 -12.77 -2.92
C ARG A 124 4.52 -12.51 -4.41
N ASP A 125 4.46 -13.55 -5.22
CA ASP A 125 4.27 -13.43 -6.66
C ASP A 125 2.89 -12.86 -7.00
N ALA A 126 1.85 -13.29 -6.30
CA ALA A 126 0.49 -12.76 -6.48
C ALA A 126 0.41 -11.27 -6.11
N ALA A 127 1.04 -10.87 -5.00
CA ALA A 127 1.09 -9.47 -4.58
C ALA A 127 1.85 -8.63 -5.60
N PHE A 128 2.96 -9.12 -6.12
CA PHE A 128 3.75 -8.42 -7.13
C PHE A 128 2.96 -8.27 -8.43
N ALA A 129 2.23 -9.30 -8.85
CA ALA A 129 1.38 -9.25 -10.04
C ALA A 129 0.26 -8.20 -9.89
N ARG A 130 -0.36 -8.14 -8.69
CA ARG A 130 -1.37 -7.12 -8.40
C ARG A 130 -0.78 -5.71 -8.46
N LEU A 131 0.40 -5.52 -7.86
CA LEU A 131 1.09 -4.23 -7.88
C LEU A 131 1.36 -3.77 -9.31
N THR A 132 1.94 -4.62 -10.15
CA THR A 132 2.26 -4.27 -11.53
C THR A 132 1.00 -3.97 -12.35
N SER A 133 -0.06 -4.72 -12.12
CA SER A 133 -1.36 -4.48 -12.78
C SER A 133 -1.94 -3.12 -12.39
N LEU A 134 -1.90 -2.79 -11.09
CA LEU A 134 -2.42 -1.51 -10.60
C LEU A 134 -1.59 -0.33 -11.11
N LEU A 135 -0.26 -0.48 -11.15
CA LEU A 135 0.61 0.56 -11.70
C LEU A 135 0.36 0.79 -13.19
N ALA A 136 0.09 -0.26 -13.95
CA ALA A 136 -0.24 -0.14 -15.37
C ALA A 136 -1.56 0.61 -15.59
N LYS A 137 -2.55 0.38 -14.72
CA LYS A 137 -3.86 1.05 -14.82
C LYS A 137 -3.85 2.49 -14.31
N ALA A 138 -2.85 2.86 -13.53
CA ALA A 138 -2.76 4.18 -12.93
C ALA A 138 -2.27 5.27 -13.89
N LYS A 139 -1.89 4.88 -15.09
CA LYS A 139 -1.43 5.81 -16.13
C LYS A 139 -2.57 6.59 -16.76
#